data_36b2b19e9b3d3663d6eae6c5a5978828
#
_entry.id   36b2b19e9b3d3663d6eae6c5a5978828
#
_cell.length_a   1.000
_cell.length_b   1.000
_cell.length_c   1.000
_cell.angle_alpha   90.00
_cell.angle_beta   90.00
_cell.angle_gamma   90.00
#
_symmetry.space_group_name_H-M   'P 1'
#
loop_
_entity.id
_entity.type
_entity.pdbx_description
1 polymer ?
#
loop_
_entity_poly.entity_id
_entity_poly.type
_entity_poly.pdbx_seq_one_letter_code
_entity_poly.pdbx_strand_id
1 'polypeptide(L)'
;MQDNIEKLKHYGYEIVEPAHGMLANGDMGDGRMPDEELLFEYIVKEIAFEKDMTGKKVLVTAGATVEAIDPVRFITNHSSGKMGFALAKNATLRGADVTLVMGKCDSEPPVFVNTVKVQSAKDMYDAVIERADSMDIIVKAAAVADYRPKNVSSEKVKKQDGNMSIELLSLIHI
;
A
#
# COMPACT_ATOMS: atom_id res chain seq x y z
N MET A 1 13.34 4.67 32.16
CA MET A 1 13.40 5.14 30.74
C MET A 1 11.99 5.28 30.15
N GLN A 2 11.14 4.27 30.28
CA GLN A 2 9.76 4.27 29.71
C GLN A 2 8.93 5.47 30.18
N ASP A 3 8.94 5.77 31.49
CA ASP A 3 8.20 6.92 32.04
C ASP A 3 8.63 8.28 31.46
N ASN A 4 9.90 8.42 31.05
CA ASN A 4 10.39 9.62 30.39
C ASN A 4 9.91 9.73 28.95
N ILE A 5 9.83 8.60 28.23
CA ILE A 5 9.26 8.54 26.89
C ILE A 5 7.78 8.96 26.91
N GLU A 6 7.00 8.41 27.84
CA GLU A 6 5.59 8.76 28.02
C GLU A 6 5.41 10.24 28.34
N LYS A 7 6.27 10.82 29.20
CA LYS A 7 6.25 12.28 29.46
C LYS A 7 6.55 13.10 28.22
N LEU A 8 7.53 12.70 27.41
CA LEU A 8 7.86 13.40 26.16
C LEU A 8 6.68 13.33 25.17
N LYS A 9 6.06 12.16 25.00
CA LYS A 9 4.84 12.03 24.18
C LYS A 9 3.71 12.93 24.68
N HIS A 10 3.51 13.00 26.01
CA HIS A 10 2.52 13.89 26.61
C HIS A 10 2.80 15.38 26.33
N TYR A 11 4.05 15.76 26.20
CA TYR A 11 4.46 17.12 25.85
C TYR A 11 4.44 17.39 24.34
N GLY A 12 3.98 16.44 23.51
CA GLY A 12 3.85 16.60 22.07
C GLY A 12 5.12 16.29 21.27
N TYR A 13 6.12 15.63 21.90
CA TYR A 13 7.29 15.18 21.16
C TYR A 13 6.97 13.91 20.35
N GLU A 14 7.36 13.90 19.10
CA GLU A 14 7.35 12.69 18.26
C GLU A 14 8.54 11.81 18.67
N ILE A 15 8.28 10.56 18.96
CA ILE A 15 9.30 9.58 19.35
C ILE A 15 9.49 8.56 18.24
N VAL A 16 10.67 8.56 17.65
CA VAL A 16 11.06 7.55 16.67
C VAL A 16 11.61 6.35 17.41
N GLU A 17 10.92 5.22 17.32
CA GLU A 17 11.34 4.00 18.00
C GLU A 17 12.66 3.48 17.41
N PRO A 18 13.55 2.88 18.23
CA PRO A 18 14.80 2.32 17.74
C PRO A 18 14.56 1.13 16.80
N ALA A 19 15.45 0.96 15.82
CA ALA A 19 15.41 -0.18 14.92
C ALA A 19 15.94 -1.45 15.59
N HIS A 20 15.43 -2.60 15.19
CA HIS A 20 15.97 -3.91 15.54
C HIS A 20 17.21 -4.19 14.71
N GLY A 21 18.27 -4.70 15.36
CA GLY A 21 19.50 -5.04 14.66
C GLY A 21 20.65 -5.41 15.57
N MET A 22 21.84 -5.55 14.99
CA MET A 22 23.05 -5.81 15.75
C MET A 22 23.43 -4.58 16.56
N LEU A 23 23.58 -4.73 17.85
CA LEU A 23 23.98 -3.70 18.81
C LEU A 23 25.51 -3.62 18.93
N ALA A 24 26.02 -2.55 19.53
CA ALA A 24 27.46 -2.34 19.72
C ALA A 24 28.17 -3.43 20.57
N ASN A 25 27.42 -4.13 21.39
CA ASN A 25 27.90 -5.27 22.19
C ASN A 25 27.90 -6.61 21.43
N GLY A 26 27.45 -6.63 20.15
CA GLY A 26 27.37 -7.83 19.33
C GLY A 26 26.08 -8.64 19.44
N ASP A 27 25.13 -8.24 20.31
CA ASP A 27 23.82 -8.88 20.43
C ASP A 27 22.84 -8.36 19.39
N MET A 28 21.80 -9.16 19.10
CA MET A 28 20.65 -8.73 18.30
C MET A 28 19.56 -8.19 19.24
N GLY A 29 19.09 -6.98 18.98
CA GLY A 29 18.07 -6.36 19.83
C GLY A 29 17.57 -5.02 19.32
N ASP A 30 16.64 -4.41 20.06
CA ASP A 30 16.11 -3.07 19.82
C ASP A 30 17.02 -2.03 20.50
N GLY A 31 17.55 -1.11 19.71
CA GLY A 31 18.47 -0.08 20.22
C GLY A 31 19.36 0.53 19.15
N ARG A 32 19.27 0.05 17.92
CA ARG A 32 19.95 0.64 16.77
C ARG A 32 19.24 1.94 16.35
N MET A 33 20.00 2.94 15.93
CA MET A 33 19.43 4.12 15.28
C MET A 33 18.72 3.69 13.98
N PRO A 34 17.50 4.13 13.73
CA PRO A 34 16.83 3.92 12.44
C PRO A 34 17.66 4.46 11.28
N ASP A 35 17.40 3.93 10.08
CA ASP A 35 18.10 4.38 8.88
C ASP A 35 17.79 5.87 8.61
N GLU A 36 18.77 6.58 8.04
CA GLU A 36 18.69 8.02 7.82
C GLU A 36 17.51 8.44 6.94
N GLU A 37 17.15 7.62 5.96
CA GLU A 37 15.98 7.87 5.11
C GLU A 37 14.69 7.89 5.93
N LEU A 38 14.52 6.97 6.87
CA LEU A 38 13.34 6.93 7.73
C LEU A 38 13.31 8.14 8.67
N LEU A 39 14.44 8.52 9.28
CA LEU A 39 14.53 9.71 10.12
C LEU A 39 14.19 10.97 9.34
N PHE A 40 14.68 11.08 8.11
CA PHE A 40 14.35 12.19 7.21
C PHE A 40 12.86 12.24 6.89
N GLU A 41 12.21 11.10 6.63
CA GLU A 41 10.75 11.05 6.38
C GLU A 41 9.95 11.49 7.61
N TYR A 42 10.39 11.20 8.85
CA TYR A 42 9.78 11.74 10.07
C TYR A 42 9.88 13.27 10.14
N ILE A 43 11.05 13.82 9.84
CA ILE A 43 11.24 15.29 9.80
C ILE A 43 10.35 15.92 8.74
N VAL A 44 10.35 15.36 7.51
CA VAL A 44 9.53 15.84 6.40
C VAL A 44 8.05 15.79 6.75
N LYS A 45 7.62 14.69 7.38
CA LYS A 45 6.24 14.53 7.85
C LYS A 45 5.84 15.70 8.76
N GLU A 46 6.71 16.17 9.67
CA GLU A 46 6.37 17.25 10.60
C GLU A 46 6.41 18.64 9.97
N ILE A 47 7.37 18.93 9.10
CA ILE A 47 7.65 20.31 8.69
C ILE A 47 7.26 20.67 7.24
N ALA A 48 7.02 19.67 6.35
CA ALA A 48 6.93 19.95 4.91
C ALA A 48 5.64 20.68 4.49
N PHE A 49 4.53 20.44 5.19
CA PHE A 49 3.22 20.97 4.82
C PHE A 49 2.41 21.39 6.05
N GLU A 50 1.51 22.35 5.83
CA GLU A 50 0.41 22.64 6.77
C GLU A 50 -0.45 21.37 6.97
N LYS A 51 -0.86 21.10 8.21
CA LYS A 51 -1.65 19.92 8.57
C LYS A 51 -3.16 20.13 8.37
N ASP A 52 -3.52 20.61 7.19
CA ASP A 52 -4.91 20.97 6.82
C ASP A 52 -5.84 19.75 6.61
N MET A 53 -5.28 18.53 6.61
CA MET A 53 -6.04 17.29 6.54
C MET A 53 -6.08 16.51 7.87
N THR A 54 -5.71 17.16 8.99
CA THR A 54 -5.78 16.51 10.30
C THR A 54 -7.19 16.02 10.62
N GLY A 55 -7.28 14.78 11.08
CA GLY A 55 -8.56 14.11 11.40
C GLY A 55 -9.33 13.60 10.19
N LYS A 56 -8.83 13.79 8.97
CA LYS A 56 -9.40 13.21 7.74
C LYS A 56 -8.89 11.80 7.50
N LYS A 57 -9.80 10.89 7.14
CA LYS A 57 -9.49 9.53 6.70
C LYS A 57 -9.53 9.46 5.19
N VAL A 58 -8.42 9.08 4.58
CA VAL A 58 -8.24 9.06 3.13
C VAL A 58 -7.90 7.64 2.68
N LEU A 59 -8.70 7.09 1.76
CA LEU A 59 -8.37 5.84 1.08
C LEU A 59 -7.84 6.15 -0.32
N VAL A 60 -6.70 5.56 -0.67
CA VAL A 60 -6.10 5.68 -2.01
C VAL A 60 -5.93 4.28 -2.59
N THR A 61 -6.34 4.07 -3.85
CA THR A 61 -5.98 2.85 -4.58
C THR A 61 -4.77 3.07 -5.47
N ALA A 62 -3.86 2.09 -5.58
CA ALA A 62 -2.65 2.20 -6.38
C ALA A 62 -2.25 0.89 -7.07
N GLY A 63 -1.42 1.00 -8.11
CA GLY A 63 -0.87 -0.16 -8.82
C GLY A 63 -1.86 -0.80 -9.79
N ALA A 64 -1.50 -1.96 -10.32
CA ALA A 64 -2.34 -2.74 -11.21
C ALA A 64 -2.97 -3.92 -10.48
N THR A 65 -4.18 -4.31 -10.88
CA THR A 65 -4.72 -5.62 -10.52
C THR A 65 -4.16 -6.70 -11.43
N VAL A 66 -4.17 -7.92 -10.94
CA VAL A 66 -3.60 -9.10 -11.59
C VAL A 66 -4.69 -10.17 -11.65
N GLU A 67 -5.10 -10.52 -12.87
CA GLU A 67 -6.16 -11.49 -13.09
C GLU A 67 -5.56 -12.83 -13.54
N ALA A 68 -5.58 -13.82 -12.66
CA ALA A 68 -4.94 -15.10 -12.90
C ALA A 68 -5.56 -15.87 -14.07
N ILE A 69 -4.73 -16.45 -14.91
CA ILE A 69 -5.10 -17.47 -15.92
C ILE A 69 -4.88 -18.87 -15.30
N ASP A 70 -3.74 -19.04 -14.66
CA ASP A 70 -3.34 -20.22 -13.91
C ASP A 70 -2.32 -19.81 -12.81
N PRO A 71 -1.75 -20.73 -12.02
CA PRO A 71 -0.80 -20.37 -10.95
C PRO A 71 0.46 -19.64 -11.42
N VAL A 72 0.74 -19.59 -12.73
CA VAL A 72 1.98 -19.05 -13.31
C VAL A 72 1.72 -17.82 -14.18
N ARG A 73 0.58 -17.76 -14.85
CA ARG A 73 0.26 -16.73 -15.86
C ARG A 73 -0.93 -15.90 -15.44
N PHE A 74 -0.89 -14.64 -15.79
CA PHE A 74 -1.92 -13.66 -15.45
C PHE A 74 -2.02 -12.57 -16.51
N ILE A 75 -3.12 -11.87 -16.50
CA ILE A 75 -3.37 -10.62 -17.24
C ILE A 75 -3.23 -9.48 -16.25
N THR A 76 -2.58 -8.38 -16.65
CA THR A 76 -2.42 -7.19 -15.83
C THR A 76 -2.23 -5.96 -16.71
N ASN A 77 -2.46 -4.78 -16.17
CA ASN A 77 -2.15 -3.51 -16.80
C ASN A 77 -0.71 -3.06 -16.48
N HIS A 78 -0.12 -2.26 -17.36
CA HIS A 78 1.13 -1.58 -17.07
C HIS A 78 0.86 -0.41 -16.11
N SER A 79 1.24 -0.57 -14.84
CA SER A 79 1.15 0.49 -13.83
C SER A 79 2.25 0.31 -12.81
N SER A 80 2.98 1.39 -12.54
CA SER A 80 4.01 1.41 -11.49
C SER A 80 3.47 1.73 -10.09
N GLY A 81 2.23 2.22 -9.99
CA GLY A 81 1.64 2.68 -8.73
C GLY A 81 2.08 4.07 -8.26
N LYS A 82 3.02 4.72 -8.95
CA LYS A 82 3.64 6.00 -8.52
C LYS A 82 2.63 7.12 -8.25
N MET A 83 1.58 7.24 -9.06
CA MET A 83 0.54 8.27 -8.86
C MET A 83 -0.17 8.07 -7.52
N GLY A 84 -0.67 6.86 -7.25
CA GLY A 84 -1.34 6.54 -5.99
C GLY A 84 -0.42 6.72 -4.79
N PHE A 85 0.85 6.33 -4.90
CA PHE A 85 1.84 6.53 -3.84
C PHE A 85 2.11 8.01 -3.56
N ALA A 86 2.23 8.83 -4.60
CA ALA A 86 2.42 10.28 -4.44
C ALA A 86 1.20 10.94 -3.76
N LEU A 87 -0.02 10.53 -4.12
CA LEU A 87 -1.25 11.02 -3.51
C LEU A 87 -1.35 10.59 -2.05
N ALA A 88 -1.07 9.32 -1.74
CA ALA A 88 -1.07 8.80 -0.37
C ALA A 88 -0.02 9.52 0.49
N LYS A 89 1.23 9.65 0.00
CA LYS A 89 2.31 10.39 0.69
C LYS A 89 1.91 11.85 0.96
N ASN A 90 1.37 12.54 -0.03
CA ASN A 90 0.96 13.94 0.12
C ASN A 90 -0.15 14.10 1.17
N ALA A 91 -1.17 13.25 1.15
CA ALA A 91 -2.25 13.26 2.15
C ALA A 91 -1.70 13.02 3.58
N THR A 92 -0.77 12.05 3.73
CA THR A 92 -0.11 11.75 5.01
C THR A 92 0.71 12.96 5.51
N LEU A 93 1.49 13.60 4.64
CA LEU A 93 2.28 14.79 4.99
C LEU A 93 1.41 15.99 5.41
N ARG A 94 0.17 16.04 4.93
CA ARG A 94 -0.85 17.04 5.33
C ARG A 94 -1.65 16.64 6.55
N GLY A 95 -1.30 15.53 7.22
CA GLY A 95 -1.87 15.11 8.49
C GLY A 95 -3.08 14.17 8.40
N ALA A 96 -3.42 13.63 7.22
CA ALA A 96 -4.48 12.64 7.08
C ALA A 96 -4.08 11.26 7.62
N ASP A 97 -5.07 10.50 8.09
CA ASP A 97 -4.97 9.05 8.31
C ASP A 97 -5.22 8.35 6.97
N VAL A 98 -4.16 7.76 6.40
CA VAL A 98 -4.19 7.24 5.03
C VAL A 98 -4.19 5.72 4.99
N THR A 99 -5.18 5.16 4.31
CA THR A 99 -5.22 3.74 3.92
C THR A 99 -4.92 3.62 2.42
N LEU A 100 -3.88 2.87 2.09
CA LEU A 100 -3.45 2.58 0.73
C LEU A 100 -3.84 1.15 0.36
N VAL A 101 -4.82 0.98 -0.53
CA VAL A 101 -5.15 -0.32 -1.13
C VAL A 101 -4.32 -0.48 -2.39
N MET A 102 -3.33 -1.37 -2.36
CA MET A 102 -2.39 -1.51 -3.46
C MET A 102 -2.41 -2.89 -4.09
N GLY A 103 -2.49 -2.92 -5.43
CA GLY A 103 -2.20 -4.07 -6.26
C GLY A 103 -0.71 -4.20 -6.55
N LYS A 104 -0.37 -4.73 -7.71
CA LYS A 104 1.03 -4.85 -8.16
C LYS A 104 1.62 -3.46 -8.41
N CYS A 105 2.75 -3.18 -7.77
CA CYS A 105 3.53 -1.95 -7.92
C CYS A 105 5.01 -2.29 -8.12
N ASP A 106 5.78 -1.35 -8.67
CA ASP A 106 7.22 -1.52 -8.95
C ASP A 106 8.12 -1.09 -7.77
N SER A 107 7.54 -0.46 -6.75
CA SER A 107 8.28 0.06 -5.59
C SER A 107 7.51 -0.20 -4.30
N GLU A 108 8.20 -0.02 -3.17
CA GLU A 108 7.57 -0.11 -1.86
C GLU A 108 6.62 1.08 -1.61
N PRO A 109 5.54 0.86 -0.82
CA PRO A 109 4.61 1.92 -0.44
C PRO A 109 5.30 3.01 0.40
N PRO A 110 4.77 4.24 0.39
CA PRO A 110 5.25 5.29 1.27
C PRO A 110 5.15 4.88 2.75
N VAL A 111 6.07 5.39 3.56
CA VAL A 111 6.00 5.25 5.02
C VAL A 111 4.80 5.99 5.60
N PHE A 112 4.37 5.62 6.80
CA PHE A 112 3.25 6.22 7.55
C PHE A 112 1.86 6.03 6.92
N VAL A 113 1.70 5.09 5.98
CA VAL A 113 0.40 4.73 5.43
C VAL A 113 -0.02 3.32 5.85
N ASN A 114 -1.30 3.13 6.14
CA ASN A 114 -1.85 1.81 6.38
C ASN A 114 -2.02 1.07 5.05
N THR A 115 -1.19 0.06 4.79
CA THR A 115 -1.17 -0.61 3.49
C THR A 115 -1.97 -1.91 3.50
N VAL A 116 -2.91 -2.03 2.56
CA VAL A 116 -3.70 -3.23 2.28
C VAL A 116 -3.27 -3.75 0.91
N LYS A 117 -2.56 -4.88 0.88
CA LYS A 117 -2.13 -5.52 -0.38
C LYS A 117 -3.25 -6.38 -0.93
N VAL A 118 -3.56 -6.22 -2.20
CA VAL A 118 -4.58 -6.95 -2.94
C VAL A 118 -4.01 -7.48 -4.26
N GLN A 119 -4.67 -8.46 -4.87
CA GLN A 119 -4.20 -9.04 -6.11
C GLN A 119 -5.15 -8.75 -7.26
N SER A 120 -6.39 -9.20 -7.19
CA SER A 120 -7.39 -9.07 -8.26
C SER A 120 -8.22 -7.79 -8.13
N ALA A 121 -8.94 -7.46 -9.20
CA ALA A 121 -9.95 -6.38 -9.18
C ALA A 121 -11.02 -6.64 -8.12
N LYS A 122 -11.42 -7.90 -7.94
CA LYS A 122 -12.37 -8.29 -6.90
C LYS A 122 -11.82 -8.02 -5.50
N ASP A 123 -10.57 -8.42 -5.21
CA ASP A 123 -9.95 -8.16 -3.91
C ASP A 123 -9.87 -6.65 -3.63
N MET A 124 -9.53 -5.86 -4.65
CA MET A 124 -9.46 -4.40 -4.53
C MET A 124 -10.84 -3.81 -4.26
N TYR A 125 -11.87 -4.27 -4.96
CA TYR A 125 -13.26 -3.88 -4.73
C TYR A 125 -13.68 -4.18 -3.28
N ASP A 126 -13.49 -5.43 -2.83
CA ASP A 126 -13.89 -5.86 -1.49
C ASP A 126 -13.15 -5.03 -0.41
N ALA A 127 -11.84 -4.80 -0.59
CA ALA A 127 -11.05 -4.00 0.34
C ALA A 127 -11.48 -2.53 0.41
N VAL A 128 -11.90 -1.95 -0.71
CA VAL A 128 -12.42 -0.57 -0.75
C VAL A 128 -13.81 -0.49 -0.13
N ILE A 129 -14.74 -1.38 -0.51
CA ILE A 129 -16.11 -1.34 -0.02
C ILE A 129 -16.19 -1.58 1.50
N GLU A 130 -15.39 -2.53 2.02
CA GLU A 130 -15.33 -2.80 3.47
C GLU A 130 -14.98 -1.54 4.29
N ARG A 131 -14.27 -0.59 3.69
CA ARG A 131 -13.74 0.61 4.36
C ARG A 131 -14.47 1.90 3.99
N ALA A 132 -15.19 1.91 2.87
CA ALA A 132 -15.72 3.12 2.25
C ALA A 132 -16.54 4.00 3.20
N ASP A 133 -17.44 3.42 3.98
CA ASP A 133 -18.32 4.17 4.89
C ASP A 133 -17.57 4.89 6.02
N SER A 134 -16.34 4.47 6.31
CA SER A 134 -15.50 5.07 7.35
C SER A 134 -14.52 6.12 6.81
N MET A 135 -14.46 6.36 5.49
CA MET A 135 -13.54 7.29 4.84
C MET A 135 -14.20 8.61 4.52
N ASP A 136 -13.46 9.72 4.74
CA ASP A 136 -13.88 11.06 4.31
C ASP A 136 -13.63 11.26 2.81
N ILE A 137 -12.54 10.67 2.28
CA ILE A 137 -12.09 10.85 0.91
C ILE A 137 -11.63 9.51 0.34
N ILE A 138 -12.08 9.19 -0.88
CA ILE A 138 -11.61 8.03 -1.62
C ILE A 138 -11.02 8.49 -2.96
N VAL A 139 -9.76 8.14 -3.20
CA VAL A 139 -9.04 8.47 -4.43
C VAL A 139 -8.71 7.19 -5.20
N LYS A 140 -9.32 7.02 -6.36
CA LYS A 140 -9.13 5.85 -7.22
C LYS A 140 -8.04 6.13 -8.25
N ALA A 141 -6.79 5.67 -7.99
CA ALA A 141 -5.63 5.85 -8.87
C ALA A 141 -5.02 4.52 -9.34
N ALA A 142 -5.65 3.38 -9.03
CA ALA A 142 -5.21 2.07 -9.50
C ALA A 142 -5.56 1.84 -10.97
N ALA A 143 -4.76 1.03 -11.65
CA ALA A 143 -5.03 0.49 -12.98
C ALA A 143 -5.76 -0.86 -12.85
N VAL A 144 -7.05 -0.79 -12.60
CA VAL A 144 -7.90 -1.98 -12.44
C VAL A 144 -8.13 -2.63 -13.80
N ALA A 145 -8.09 -3.96 -13.88
CA ALA A 145 -8.37 -4.69 -15.10
C ALA A 145 -9.85 -4.58 -15.50
N ASP A 146 -10.10 -4.33 -16.79
CA ASP A 146 -11.46 -4.31 -17.35
C ASP A 146 -12.03 -5.71 -17.60
N TYR A 147 -11.16 -6.69 -17.68
CA TYR A 147 -11.51 -8.08 -17.99
C TYR A 147 -10.72 -9.06 -17.11
N ARG A 148 -11.32 -10.20 -16.81
CA ARG A 148 -10.66 -11.35 -16.20
C ARG A 148 -10.92 -12.62 -16.99
N PRO A 149 -10.07 -13.66 -16.88
CA PRO A 149 -10.39 -14.99 -17.42
C PRO A 149 -11.71 -15.51 -16.81
N LYS A 150 -12.57 -16.06 -17.68
CA LYS A 150 -13.82 -16.71 -17.24
C LYS A 150 -13.53 -17.90 -16.35
N ASN A 151 -12.56 -18.72 -16.76
CA ASN A 151 -12.13 -19.90 -16.05
C ASN A 151 -10.64 -19.74 -15.66
N VAL A 152 -10.35 -19.93 -14.39
CA VAL A 152 -8.98 -19.94 -13.85
C VAL A 152 -8.60 -21.39 -13.59
N SER A 153 -7.48 -21.85 -14.16
CA SER A 153 -6.97 -23.20 -13.92
C SER A 153 -6.28 -23.28 -12.56
N SER A 154 -6.56 -24.32 -11.79
CA SER A 154 -5.86 -24.61 -10.54
C SER A 154 -4.44 -25.17 -10.75
N GLU A 155 -4.14 -25.66 -11.96
CA GLU A 155 -2.83 -26.16 -12.35
C GLU A 155 -2.28 -25.38 -13.55
N LYS A 156 -0.94 -25.36 -13.68
CA LYS A 156 -0.30 -24.76 -14.85
C LYS A 156 -0.79 -25.45 -16.13
N VAL A 157 -1.44 -24.67 -17.00
CA VAL A 157 -1.89 -25.17 -18.32
C VAL A 157 -0.67 -25.58 -19.13
N LYS A 158 -0.56 -26.87 -19.48
CA LYS A 158 0.55 -27.38 -20.28
C LYS A 158 0.47 -26.85 -21.71
N LYS A 159 1.64 -26.62 -22.30
CA LYS A 159 1.73 -26.26 -23.72
C LYS A 159 1.18 -27.41 -24.56
N GLN A 160 0.28 -27.09 -25.46
CA GLN A 160 -0.26 -28.00 -26.48
C GLN A 160 0.15 -27.52 -27.87
N ASP A 161 0.13 -28.39 -28.86
CA ASP A 161 0.33 -27.98 -30.24
C ASP A 161 -0.89 -27.17 -30.70
N GLY A 162 -0.63 -25.94 -31.23
CA GLY A 162 -1.65 -25.04 -31.73
C GLY A 162 -1.83 -23.75 -30.89
N ASN A 163 -2.91 -23.04 -31.20
CA ASN A 163 -3.24 -21.77 -30.57
C ASN A 163 -3.96 -21.97 -29.23
N MET A 164 -3.74 -21.08 -28.28
CA MET A 164 -4.48 -21.00 -27.02
C MET A 164 -5.45 -19.79 -27.09
N SER A 165 -6.72 -20.02 -26.80
CA SER A 165 -7.73 -18.98 -26.65
C SER A 165 -8.17 -18.89 -25.18
N ILE A 166 -8.38 -17.67 -24.68
CA ILE A 166 -8.86 -17.41 -23.33
C ILE A 166 -10.14 -16.59 -23.44
N GLU A 167 -11.24 -17.14 -22.93
CA GLU A 167 -12.50 -16.41 -22.82
C GLU A 167 -12.40 -15.44 -21.64
N LEU A 168 -12.72 -14.15 -21.89
CA LEU A 168 -12.66 -13.09 -20.89
C LEU A 168 -14.07 -12.65 -20.48
N LEU A 169 -14.26 -12.35 -19.20
CA LEU A 169 -15.46 -11.73 -18.64
C LEU A 169 -15.14 -10.25 -18.33
N SER A 170 -16.07 -9.37 -18.68
CA SER A 170 -15.99 -7.94 -18.34
C SER A 170 -16.17 -7.75 -16.84
N LEU A 171 -15.41 -6.81 -16.28
CA LEU A 171 -15.47 -6.37 -14.89
C LEU A 171 -16.10 -4.97 -14.74
N ILE A 172 -16.76 -4.46 -15.79
CA ILE A 172 -17.29 -3.08 -15.82
C ILE A 172 -18.30 -2.78 -14.70
N HIS A 173 -18.83 -3.81 -14.04
CA HIS A 173 -19.79 -3.68 -12.94
C HIS A 173 -19.17 -3.85 -11.55
N ILE A 174 -17.86 -3.86 -11.45
CA ILE A 174 -17.13 -3.96 -10.18
C ILE A 174 -16.55 -2.61 -9.78
#